data_4ce3c4fed6519ce21c4b350d9d51ff2b
#
_entry.id   4ce3c4fed6519ce21c4b350d9d51ff2b
#
_cell.length_a   1.000
_cell.length_b   1.000
_cell.length_c   1.000
_cell.angle_alpha   90.00
_cell.angle_beta   90.00
_cell.angle_gamma   90.00
#
_symmetry.space_group_name_H-M   'P 1'
#
loop_
_entity.id
_entity.type
_entity.pdbx_description
1 polymer ?
#
loop_
_entity_poly.entity_id
_entity_poly.type
_entity_poly.pdbx_seq_one_letter_code
_entity_poly.pdbx_strand_id
1 'polypeptide(L)'
;LQKLREECRRLELMTKHEKERREEAITQAAANDRSPRMIDLYDNNNTLRLTISLDSLYYLESEDNYIKVHYKHNDKIATYMLRCRTKSIEEALRDTVMKRCHRSYIVNISKIRFIHEEHRLHFIALDDDSIRRIPLSKSYYESIHASLNTMKSWHEKRNTVTELNS
;
A
#
# COMPACT_ATOMS: atom_id res chain seq x y z
N LEU A 1 43.07 9.71 -32.42
CA LEU A 1 42.12 8.57 -32.43
C LEU A 1 41.97 7.87 -31.06
N GLN A 2 43.08 7.74 -30.30
CA GLN A 2 43.03 7.16 -28.96
C GLN A 2 42.35 8.07 -27.95
N LYS A 3 42.53 9.37 -28.03
CA LYS A 3 41.90 10.37 -27.12
C LYS A 3 40.38 10.38 -27.22
N LEU A 4 39.81 10.23 -28.41
CA LEU A 4 38.39 10.17 -28.65
C LEU A 4 37.74 8.90 -28.06
N ARG A 5 38.44 7.79 -28.14
CA ARG A 5 37.98 6.50 -27.56
C ARG A 5 37.99 6.54 -26.02
N GLU A 6 39.00 7.19 -25.44
CA GLU A 6 39.09 7.35 -23.99
C GLU A 6 38.02 8.31 -23.45
N GLU A 7 37.72 9.39 -24.17
CA GLU A 7 36.61 10.28 -23.81
C GLU A 7 35.23 9.59 -23.91
N CYS A 8 35.01 8.81 -24.95
CA CYS A 8 33.77 8.02 -25.09
C CYS A 8 33.62 7.02 -23.93
N ARG A 9 34.70 6.35 -23.55
CA ARG A 9 34.68 5.43 -22.40
C ARG A 9 34.44 6.15 -21.09
N ARG A 10 35.00 7.33 -20.89
CA ARG A 10 34.75 8.17 -19.72
C ARG A 10 33.28 8.59 -19.62
N LEU A 11 32.71 9.05 -20.73
CA LEU A 11 31.30 9.46 -20.79
C LEU A 11 30.36 8.28 -20.56
N GLU A 12 30.66 7.11 -21.12
CA GLU A 12 29.89 5.90 -20.89
C GLU A 12 29.95 5.45 -19.43
N LEU A 13 31.12 5.49 -18.81
CA LEU A 13 31.30 5.17 -17.39
C LEU A 13 30.58 6.16 -16.48
N MET A 14 30.62 7.46 -16.80
CA MET A 14 29.89 8.48 -16.04
C MET A 14 28.38 8.29 -16.14
N THR A 15 27.85 7.99 -17.32
CA THR A 15 26.41 7.72 -17.52
C THR A 15 25.98 6.47 -16.78
N LYS A 16 26.82 5.45 -16.78
CA LYS A 16 26.57 4.21 -16.05
C LYS A 16 26.55 4.44 -14.54
N HIS A 17 27.49 5.21 -14.02
CA HIS A 17 27.54 5.57 -12.58
C HIS A 17 26.34 6.42 -12.16
N GLU A 18 25.89 7.36 -12.97
CA GLU A 18 24.70 8.14 -12.70
C GLU A 18 23.44 7.27 -12.65
N LYS A 19 23.33 6.32 -13.57
CA LYS A 19 22.22 5.37 -13.62
C LYS A 19 22.23 4.47 -12.39
N GLU A 20 23.38 3.93 -12.01
CA GLU A 20 23.55 3.12 -10.82
C GLU A 20 23.22 3.90 -9.54
N ARG A 21 23.65 5.15 -9.44
CA ARG A 21 23.32 6.04 -8.31
C ARG A 21 21.83 6.33 -8.21
N ARG A 22 21.14 6.52 -9.34
CA ARG A 22 19.70 6.73 -9.36
C ARG A 22 18.96 5.47 -8.92
N GLU A 23 19.37 4.31 -9.40
CA GLU A 23 18.79 3.03 -9.02
C GLU A 23 19.05 2.72 -7.55
N GLU A 24 20.24 2.97 -7.05
CA GLU A 24 20.57 2.83 -5.62
C GLU A 24 19.80 3.83 -4.75
N ALA A 25 19.66 5.08 -5.20
CA ALA A 25 18.90 6.10 -4.47
C ALA A 25 17.41 5.73 -4.40
N ILE A 26 16.83 5.20 -5.49
CA ILE A 26 15.45 4.72 -5.51
C ILE A 26 15.31 3.50 -4.61
N THR A 27 16.24 2.56 -4.67
CA THR A 27 16.24 1.36 -3.84
C THR A 27 16.46 1.69 -2.37
N GLN A 28 17.37 2.61 -2.06
CA GLN A 28 17.60 3.09 -0.69
C GLN A 28 16.43 3.90 -0.16
N ALA A 29 15.84 4.75 -0.99
CA ALA A 29 14.61 5.46 -0.63
C ALA A 29 13.46 4.50 -0.35
N ALA A 30 13.31 3.44 -1.13
CA ALA A 30 12.31 2.40 -0.91
C ALA A 30 12.64 1.51 0.30
N ALA A 31 13.93 1.24 0.57
CA ALA A 31 14.36 0.37 1.66
C ALA A 31 14.51 1.09 3.00
N ASN A 32 14.99 2.34 2.98
CA ASN A 32 15.22 3.17 4.17
C ASN A 32 14.10 4.18 4.38
N ASP A 33 13.21 4.29 3.41
CA ASP A 33 12.19 5.30 3.47
C ASP A 33 11.07 4.88 4.40
N ARG A 34 11.15 5.42 5.59
CA ARG A 34 10.04 5.44 6.54
C ARG A 34 9.08 6.59 6.25
N SER A 35 9.39 7.40 5.21
CA SER A 35 8.43 8.39 4.78
C SER A 35 7.27 7.66 4.11
N PRO A 36 6.05 7.93 4.56
CA PRO A 36 4.88 7.24 4.06
C PRO A 36 4.64 7.60 2.60
N ARG A 37 4.30 6.59 1.81
CA ARG A 37 3.86 6.81 0.44
C ARG A 37 2.54 7.60 0.48
N MET A 38 2.55 8.78 -0.10
CA MET A 38 1.34 9.62 -0.18
C MET A 38 0.50 9.23 -1.37
N ILE A 39 -0.80 9.20 -1.19
CA ILE A 39 -1.76 8.95 -2.26
C ILE A 39 -2.76 10.10 -2.36
N ASP A 40 -3.17 10.39 -3.59
CA ASP A 40 -4.14 11.43 -3.89
C ASP A 40 -5.49 10.80 -4.22
N LEU A 41 -6.53 11.26 -3.55
CA LEU A 41 -7.88 10.78 -3.75
C LEU A 41 -8.74 11.88 -4.39
N TYR A 42 -9.34 11.54 -5.52
CA TYR A 42 -10.15 12.43 -6.34
C TYR A 42 -11.62 12.07 -6.23
N ASP A 43 -12.48 13.09 -6.29
CA ASP A 43 -13.92 12.87 -6.32
C ASP A 43 -14.40 12.53 -7.74
N ASN A 44 -15.73 12.34 -7.90
CA ASN A 44 -16.35 12.03 -9.18
C ASN A 44 -16.24 13.15 -10.22
N ASN A 45 -15.90 14.36 -9.81
CA ASN A 45 -15.64 15.51 -10.69
C ASN A 45 -14.14 15.66 -10.99
N ASN A 46 -13.35 14.67 -10.62
CA ASN A 46 -11.90 14.68 -10.83
C ASN A 46 -11.19 15.81 -10.07
N THR A 47 -11.77 16.25 -8.96
CA THR A 47 -11.18 17.24 -8.07
C THR A 47 -10.43 16.55 -6.94
N LEU A 48 -9.20 16.97 -6.69
CA LEU A 48 -8.39 16.43 -5.58
C LEU A 48 -9.02 16.84 -4.25
N ARG A 49 -9.41 15.85 -3.44
CA ARG A 49 -10.09 16.08 -2.16
C ARG A 49 -9.25 15.73 -0.95
N LEU A 50 -8.38 14.73 -1.08
CA LEU A 50 -7.59 14.25 0.04
C LEU A 50 -6.26 13.70 -0.46
N THR A 51 -5.18 14.18 0.13
CA THR A 51 -3.84 13.59 -0.02
C THR A 51 -3.47 13.00 1.33
N ILE A 52 -3.22 11.70 1.37
CA ILE A 52 -3.05 10.99 2.62
C ILE A 52 -1.94 9.95 2.51
N SER A 53 -1.24 9.74 3.63
CA SER A 53 -0.27 8.67 3.75
C SER A 53 -0.96 7.31 3.71
N LEU A 54 -0.42 6.40 2.92
CA LEU A 54 -0.89 5.03 2.83
C LEU A 54 -0.81 4.31 4.18
N ASP A 55 0.19 4.63 5.00
CA ASP A 55 0.34 4.08 6.36
C ASP A 55 -0.75 4.54 7.31
N SER A 56 -1.39 5.66 7.04
CA SER A 56 -2.50 6.17 7.84
C SER A 56 -3.85 5.56 7.46
N LEU A 57 -3.96 4.96 6.28
CA LEU A 57 -5.19 4.36 5.80
C LEU A 57 -5.44 3.01 6.44
N TYR A 58 -6.63 2.80 6.95
CA TYR A 58 -7.05 1.52 7.53
C TYR A 58 -8.01 0.77 6.63
N TYR A 59 -9.11 1.39 6.25
CA TYR A 59 -10.05 0.77 5.33
C TYR A 59 -10.97 1.81 4.69
N LEU A 60 -11.61 1.41 3.60
CA LEU A 60 -12.60 2.21 2.88
C LEU A 60 -13.91 1.45 2.88
N GLU A 61 -14.99 2.17 3.07
CA GLU A 61 -16.35 1.63 3.08
C GLU A 61 -17.21 2.34 2.06
N SER A 62 -17.85 1.57 1.17
CA SER A 62 -18.76 2.09 0.16
C SER A 62 -20.16 2.24 0.75
N GLU A 63 -20.73 3.43 0.66
CA GLU A 63 -22.09 3.72 1.09
C GLU A 63 -22.75 4.63 0.08
N ASP A 64 -23.72 4.11 -0.68
CA ASP A 64 -24.40 4.82 -1.77
C ASP A 64 -23.41 5.38 -2.80
N ASN A 65 -23.35 6.70 -2.95
CA ASN A 65 -22.45 7.39 -3.88
C ASN A 65 -21.17 7.89 -3.20
N TYR A 66 -20.94 7.49 -1.96
CA TYR A 66 -19.81 7.94 -1.16
C TYR A 66 -18.90 6.79 -0.76
N ILE A 67 -17.63 7.11 -0.65
CA ILE A 67 -16.63 6.24 -0.02
C ILE A 67 -16.25 6.89 1.31
N LYS A 68 -16.41 6.15 2.39
CA LYS A 68 -15.92 6.56 3.70
C LYS A 68 -14.47 6.14 3.83
N VAL A 69 -13.58 7.10 3.90
CA VAL A 69 -12.14 6.87 4.07
C VAL A 69 -11.83 6.90 5.55
N HIS A 70 -11.51 5.74 6.12
CA HIS A 70 -11.16 5.61 7.53
C HIS A 70 -9.64 5.60 7.70
N TYR A 71 -9.11 6.56 8.40
CA TYR A 71 -7.68 6.76 8.57
C TYR A 71 -7.34 7.18 9.99
N LYS A 72 -6.09 7.00 10.36
CA LYS A 72 -5.60 7.39 11.68
C LYS A 72 -5.02 8.80 11.64
N HIS A 73 -5.50 9.66 12.52
CA HIS A 73 -5.02 11.02 12.69
C HIS A 73 -4.94 11.32 14.19
N ASN A 74 -3.77 11.73 14.66
CA ASN A 74 -3.52 11.99 16.09
C ASN A 74 -3.95 10.83 16.99
N ASP A 75 -3.58 9.61 16.62
CA ASP A 75 -3.88 8.35 17.33
C ASP A 75 -5.36 7.99 17.42
N LYS A 76 -6.20 8.66 16.64
CA LYS A 76 -7.63 8.37 16.53
C LYS A 76 -8.03 8.08 15.09
N ILE A 77 -9.00 7.20 14.93
CA ILE A 77 -9.57 6.91 13.62
C ILE A 77 -10.55 8.02 13.24
N ALA A 78 -10.25 8.66 12.11
CA ALA A 78 -11.09 9.69 11.52
C ALA A 78 -11.73 9.18 10.24
N THR A 79 -12.82 9.80 9.82
CA THR A 79 -13.55 9.42 8.61
C THR A 79 -13.68 10.62 7.70
N TYR A 80 -13.32 10.43 6.43
CA TYR A 80 -13.52 11.43 5.38
C TYR A 80 -14.51 10.88 4.35
N MET A 81 -15.54 11.66 4.03
CA MET A 81 -16.55 11.29 3.04
C MET A 81 -16.12 11.75 1.65
N LEU A 82 -15.83 10.81 0.77
CA LEU A 82 -15.40 11.08 -0.60
C LEU A 82 -16.48 10.66 -1.57
N ARG A 83 -16.97 11.58 -2.39
CA ARG A 83 -17.97 11.27 -3.40
C ARG A 83 -17.32 10.69 -4.65
N CYS A 84 -17.27 9.36 -4.72
CA CYS A 84 -16.73 8.65 -5.88
C CYS A 84 -17.29 7.22 -5.91
N ARG A 85 -17.09 6.56 -7.04
CA ARG A 85 -17.49 5.15 -7.22
C ARG A 85 -16.40 4.22 -6.68
N THR A 86 -16.80 3.10 -6.11
CA THR A 86 -15.89 2.07 -5.61
C THR A 86 -14.89 1.62 -6.67
N LYS A 87 -15.34 1.43 -7.89
CA LYS A 87 -14.50 1.00 -9.01
C LYS A 87 -13.38 2.01 -9.32
N SER A 88 -13.69 3.31 -9.25
CA SER A 88 -12.69 4.36 -9.50
C SER A 88 -11.59 4.37 -8.45
N ILE A 89 -11.97 4.24 -7.18
CA ILE A 89 -11.00 4.22 -6.09
C ILE A 89 -10.20 2.91 -6.05
N GLU A 90 -10.83 1.79 -6.40
CA GLU A 90 -10.16 0.50 -6.52
C GLU A 90 -9.05 0.55 -7.57
N GLU A 91 -9.31 1.17 -8.73
CA GLU A 91 -8.30 1.36 -9.77
C GLU A 91 -7.17 2.29 -9.31
N ALA A 92 -7.50 3.37 -8.63
CA ALA A 92 -6.50 4.32 -8.11
C ALA A 92 -5.56 3.66 -7.10
N LEU A 93 -6.03 2.65 -6.36
CA LEU A 93 -5.28 1.95 -5.32
C LEU A 93 -4.78 0.57 -5.75
N ARG A 94 -4.82 0.25 -7.04
CA ARG A 94 -4.55 -1.07 -7.58
C ARG A 94 -3.21 -1.67 -7.15
N ASP A 95 -2.14 -0.90 -7.24
CA ASP A 95 -0.79 -1.36 -6.95
C ASP A 95 -0.33 -1.03 -5.52
N THR A 96 -1.27 -0.90 -4.62
CA THR A 96 -1.00 -0.57 -3.22
C THR A 96 -1.38 -1.73 -2.29
N VAL A 97 -1.15 -1.54 -1.00
CA VAL A 97 -1.58 -2.47 0.06
C VAL A 97 -3.09 -2.43 0.31
N MET A 98 -3.82 -1.55 -0.38
CA MET A 98 -5.28 -1.47 -0.27
C MET A 98 -5.90 -2.50 -1.21
N LYS A 99 -6.54 -3.52 -0.63
CA LYS A 99 -7.13 -4.64 -1.37
C LYS A 99 -8.60 -4.78 -1.04
N ARG A 100 -9.39 -5.08 -2.05
CA ARG A 100 -10.81 -5.31 -1.86
C ARG A 100 -11.05 -6.63 -1.12
N CYS A 101 -11.87 -6.59 -0.09
CA CYS A 101 -12.20 -7.77 0.72
C CYS A 101 -13.70 -8.07 0.76
N HIS A 102 -14.50 -7.16 0.26
CA HIS A 102 -15.96 -7.25 0.23
C HIS A 102 -16.47 -6.27 -0.82
N ARG A 103 -17.68 -6.48 -1.34
CA ARG A 103 -18.26 -5.54 -2.31
C ARG A 103 -18.33 -4.10 -1.81
N SER A 104 -18.38 -3.92 -0.50
CA SER A 104 -18.47 -2.59 0.14
C SER A 104 -17.23 -2.18 0.92
N TYR A 105 -16.16 -3.00 0.92
CA TYR A 105 -14.98 -2.72 1.72
C TYR A 105 -13.69 -2.96 0.97
N ILE A 106 -12.76 -2.01 1.14
CA ILE A 106 -11.36 -2.11 0.72
C ILE A 106 -10.52 -1.96 1.99
N VAL A 107 -9.62 -2.87 2.24
CA VAL A 107 -8.84 -2.92 3.48
C VAL A 107 -7.35 -2.77 3.21
N ASN A 108 -6.66 -2.10 4.13
CA ASN A 108 -5.20 -2.05 4.12
C ASN A 108 -4.67 -3.36 4.71
N ILE A 109 -4.11 -4.22 3.87
CA ILE A 109 -3.63 -5.54 4.31
C ILE A 109 -2.45 -5.45 5.28
N SER A 110 -1.68 -4.34 5.25
CA SER A 110 -0.60 -4.12 6.21
C SER A 110 -1.10 -3.84 7.63
N LYS A 111 -2.37 -3.51 7.79
CA LYS A 111 -3.01 -3.23 9.08
C LYS A 111 -3.83 -4.41 9.62
N ILE A 112 -3.85 -5.52 8.91
CA ILE A 112 -4.57 -6.71 9.34
C ILE A 112 -3.84 -7.38 10.51
N ARG A 113 -4.52 -7.50 11.63
CA ARG A 113 -4.00 -8.22 12.79
C ARG A 113 -4.24 -9.71 12.67
N PHE A 114 -5.47 -10.11 12.34
CA PHE A 114 -5.85 -11.50 12.08
C PHE A 114 -7.15 -11.58 11.29
N ILE A 115 -7.40 -12.75 10.71
CA ILE A 115 -8.65 -13.11 10.06
C ILE A 115 -9.28 -14.26 10.86
N HIS A 116 -10.55 -14.16 11.17
CA HIS A 116 -11.26 -15.20 11.92
C HIS A 116 -12.58 -15.58 11.27
N GLU A 117 -13.03 -16.79 11.58
CA GLU A 117 -14.32 -17.33 11.14
C GLU A 117 -15.29 -17.34 12.31
N GLU A 118 -16.51 -16.88 12.08
CA GLU A 118 -17.59 -16.91 13.05
C GLU A 118 -18.89 -17.21 12.31
N HIS A 119 -19.55 -18.29 12.68
CA HIS A 119 -20.80 -18.74 12.04
C HIS A 119 -20.68 -18.92 10.52
N ARG A 120 -19.56 -19.48 10.04
CA ARG A 120 -19.22 -19.70 8.62
C ARG A 120 -18.95 -18.40 7.83
N LEU A 121 -18.91 -17.27 8.50
CA LEU A 121 -18.55 -16.00 7.91
C LEU A 121 -17.12 -15.63 8.32
N HIS A 122 -16.39 -15.00 7.40
CA HIS A 122 -15.02 -14.55 7.66
C HIS A 122 -14.99 -13.06 7.95
N PHE A 123 -14.17 -12.68 8.91
CA PHE A 123 -13.99 -11.31 9.34
C PHE A 123 -12.52 -10.95 9.48
N ILE A 124 -12.20 -9.70 9.19
CA ILE A 124 -10.86 -9.14 9.31
C ILE A 124 -10.82 -8.24 10.54
N ALA A 125 -9.86 -8.48 11.43
CA ALA A 125 -9.56 -7.58 12.53
C ALA A 125 -8.33 -6.74 12.19
N LEU A 126 -8.49 -5.43 12.24
CA LEU A 126 -7.40 -4.49 11.98
C LEU A 126 -6.65 -4.15 13.27
N ASP A 127 -5.49 -3.54 13.10
CA ASP A 127 -4.58 -3.17 14.19
C ASP A 127 -5.00 -1.88 14.91
N ASP A 128 -6.27 -1.81 15.28
CA ASP A 128 -6.85 -0.74 16.07
C ASP A 128 -8.16 -1.24 16.70
N ASP A 129 -8.22 -1.23 18.02
CA ASP A 129 -9.35 -1.78 18.77
C ASP A 129 -10.65 -0.99 18.59
N SER A 130 -10.56 0.27 18.16
CA SER A 130 -11.74 1.10 17.91
C SER A 130 -12.47 0.72 16.61
N ILE A 131 -11.80 -0.02 15.73
CA ILE A 131 -12.38 -0.46 14.46
C ILE A 131 -13.10 -1.78 14.65
N ARG A 132 -14.37 -1.82 14.23
CA ARG A 132 -15.14 -3.05 14.21
C ARG A 132 -14.58 -4.02 13.16
N ARG A 133 -14.80 -5.30 13.36
CA ARG A 133 -14.41 -6.33 12.39
C ARG A 133 -15.01 -6.03 11.02
N ILE A 134 -14.21 -6.27 9.98
CA ILE A 134 -14.59 -5.98 8.60
C ILE A 134 -14.95 -7.30 7.92
N PRO A 135 -16.12 -7.38 7.23
CA PRO A 135 -16.52 -8.62 6.57
C PRO A 135 -15.60 -8.96 5.40
N LEU A 136 -15.25 -10.23 5.29
CA LEU A 136 -14.46 -10.79 4.20
C LEU A 136 -15.32 -11.76 3.40
N SER A 137 -15.65 -11.40 2.16
CA SER A 137 -16.46 -12.26 1.29
C SER A 137 -15.66 -13.48 0.81
N LYS A 138 -16.37 -14.58 0.55
CA LYS A 138 -15.78 -15.78 -0.05
C LYS A 138 -15.05 -15.49 -1.36
N SER A 139 -15.61 -14.63 -2.20
CA SER A 139 -15.02 -14.25 -3.49
C SER A 139 -13.65 -13.56 -3.37
N TYR A 140 -13.38 -12.93 -2.23
CA TYR A 140 -12.13 -12.21 -1.99
C TYR A 140 -11.20 -12.92 -1.00
N TYR A 141 -11.64 -14.00 -0.40
CA TYR A 141 -10.91 -14.72 0.65
C TYR A 141 -9.52 -15.18 0.19
N GLU A 142 -9.45 -15.87 -0.94
CA GLU A 142 -8.19 -16.39 -1.47
C GLU A 142 -7.23 -15.24 -1.89
N SER A 143 -7.77 -14.19 -2.49
CA SER A 143 -7.01 -13.02 -2.89
C SER A 143 -6.35 -12.31 -1.69
N ILE A 144 -7.11 -12.14 -0.61
CA ILE A 144 -6.59 -11.53 0.62
C ILE A 144 -5.52 -12.44 1.26
N HIS A 145 -5.77 -13.74 1.34
CA HIS A 145 -4.80 -14.71 1.87
C HIS A 145 -3.51 -14.72 1.05
N ALA A 146 -3.60 -14.72 -0.25
CA ALA A 146 -2.44 -14.68 -1.14
C ALA A 146 -1.62 -13.39 -0.93
N SER A 147 -2.28 -12.25 -0.78
CA SER A 147 -1.63 -10.97 -0.51
C SER A 147 -0.93 -10.96 0.85
N LEU A 148 -1.56 -11.52 1.88
CA LEU A 148 -0.98 -11.63 3.22
C LEU A 148 0.23 -12.57 3.23
N ASN A 149 0.16 -13.70 2.54
CA ASN A 149 1.27 -14.65 2.45
C ASN A 149 2.47 -14.03 1.73
N THR A 150 2.25 -13.25 0.70
CA THR A 150 3.30 -12.50 0.01
C THR A 150 3.97 -11.52 0.97
N MET A 151 3.21 -10.79 1.76
CA MET A 151 3.74 -9.87 2.77
C MET A 151 4.54 -10.58 3.86
N LYS A 152 4.04 -11.71 4.38
CA LYS A 152 4.76 -12.54 5.37
C LYS A 152 6.09 -13.02 4.83
N SER A 153 6.11 -13.53 3.61
CA SER A 153 7.33 -13.97 2.93
C SER A 153 8.37 -12.85 2.83
N TRP A 154 7.93 -11.61 2.55
CA TRP A 154 8.79 -10.45 2.55
C TRP A 154 9.39 -10.14 3.93
N HIS A 155 8.59 -10.20 4.99
CA HIS A 155 9.04 -9.96 6.36
C HIS A 155 10.00 -11.05 6.84
N GLU A 156 9.74 -12.30 6.55
CA GLU A 156 10.60 -13.42 6.88
C GLU A 156 11.96 -13.31 6.18
N LYS A 157 12.01 -12.96 4.91
CA LYS A 157 13.25 -12.73 4.17
C LYS A 157 14.05 -11.57 4.75
N ARG A 158 13.41 -10.49 5.17
CA ARG A 158 14.06 -9.36 5.83
C ARG A 158 14.69 -9.77 7.15
N ASN A 159 13.96 -10.50 7.97
CA ASN A 159 14.43 -10.98 9.27
C ASN A 159 15.62 -11.94 9.12
N THR A 160 15.57 -12.84 8.15
CA THR A 160 16.65 -13.78 7.85
C THR A 160 17.92 -13.05 7.41
N VAL A 161 17.80 -12.03 6.57
CA VAL A 161 18.93 -11.20 6.12
C VAL A 161 19.52 -10.41 7.30
N THR A 162 18.69 -9.91 8.19
CA THR A 162 19.14 -9.17 9.38
C THR A 162 19.87 -10.08 10.37
N GLU A 163 19.42 -11.31 10.55
CA GLU A 163 20.07 -12.30 11.40
C GLU A 163 21.42 -12.75 10.85
N LEU A 164 21.56 -12.87 9.52
CA LEU A 164 22.83 -13.25 8.88
C LEU A 164 23.88 -12.13 8.94
N ASN A 165 23.50 -10.88 9.09
CA ASN A 165 24.38 -9.72 9.15
C ASN A 165 24.72 -9.29 10.59
N SER A 166 24.17 -9.93 11.56
CA SER A 166 24.49 -9.74 12.97
C SER A 166 25.38 -10.89 13.50
#